data_ce50afd2a92280e33586c00b0800234c
#
_entry.id   ce50afd2a92280e33586c00b0800234c
#
_cell.length_a   1.000
_cell.length_b   1.000
_cell.length_c   1.000
_cell.angle_alpha   90.00
_cell.angle_beta   90.00
_cell.angle_gamma   90.00
#
_symmetry.space_group_name_H-M   'P 1'
#
loop_
_entity.id
_entity.type
_entity.pdbx_description
1 polymer ?
#
loop_
_entity_poly.entity_id
_entity_poly.type
_entity_poly.pdbx_seq_one_letter_code
_entity_poly.pdbx_strand_id
1 'polypeptide(L)'
;SPTTIVAKAPIEGIEYPVVGILDTGIADNPYLSAWKTADSFTSYPDQYKDPSHGSFVSGIIEYGDELNGLSTTMLPGVHLFDAAVYPDSSKQTIYVDDLVEHIREAVERNRHIKVWNLSLGTSIESSLDDFSDFGMALDNIQDENNVLIIKSAGNCTNFTRQLPKSRIAQSADSVRSVVVGSLAHAKGPYDYAEVDAPSPFTRIGPGPGSIVKPDVVFYGGNAGMNAGKLEKTGI
;
A
#
# COMPACT_ATOMS: atom_id res chain seq x y z
N SER A 1 -5.14 23.11 12.98
CA SER A 1 -4.95 22.31 14.20
C SER A 1 -4.89 20.86 13.76
N PRO A 2 -4.03 20.02 14.34
CA PRO A 2 -4.06 18.61 14.03
C PRO A 2 -5.44 18.03 14.36
N THR A 3 -6.01 17.27 13.45
CA THR A 3 -7.27 16.56 13.68
C THR A 3 -7.04 15.53 14.79
N THR A 4 -7.77 15.64 15.89
CA THR A 4 -7.69 14.64 16.97
C THR A 4 -8.50 13.44 16.53
N ILE A 5 -7.81 12.34 16.19
CA ILE A 5 -8.43 11.07 15.86
C ILE A 5 -8.85 10.37 17.14
N VAL A 6 -10.09 9.92 17.19
CA VAL A 6 -10.61 9.11 18.30
C VAL A 6 -10.53 7.64 17.88
N ALA A 7 -9.95 6.81 18.74
CA ALA A 7 -9.92 5.37 18.52
C ALA A 7 -11.34 4.81 18.43
N LYS A 8 -11.62 4.03 17.39
CA LYS A 8 -12.89 3.35 17.16
C LYS A 8 -12.71 1.83 17.28
N ALA A 9 -13.79 1.13 17.49
CA ALA A 9 -13.79 -0.33 17.58
C ALA A 9 -15.00 -0.91 16.83
N PRO A 10 -14.94 -2.19 16.41
CA PRO A 10 -16.07 -2.87 15.82
C PRO A 10 -17.31 -2.79 16.74
N ILE A 11 -18.47 -2.56 16.14
CA ILE A 11 -19.76 -2.52 16.84
C ILE A 11 -20.29 -3.95 16.92
N GLU A 12 -20.70 -4.35 18.11
CA GLU A 12 -21.24 -5.69 18.34
C GLU A 12 -22.47 -5.96 17.45
N GLY A 13 -22.50 -7.13 16.81
CA GLY A 13 -23.58 -7.53 15.91
C GLY A 13 -23.47 -7.00 14.49
N ILE A 14 -22.45 -6.22 14.16
CA ILE A 14 -22.13 -5.83 12.78
C ILE A 14 -21.03 -6.74 12.24
N GLU A 15 -21.24 -7.32 11.06
CA GLU A 15 -20.23 -8.06 10.33
C GLU A 15 -19.39 -7.10 9.48
N TYR A 16 -18.09 -7.14 9.68
CA TYR A 16 -17.12 -6.33 8.93
C TYR A 16 -16.34 -7.19 7.94
N PRO A 17 -16.03 -6.70 6.74
CA PRO A 17 -15.14 -7.41 5.82
C PRO A 17 -13.73 -7.50 6.39
N VAL A 18 -12.98 -8.52 5.94
CA VAL A 18 -11.57 -8.70 6.29
C VAL A 18 -10.71 -8.29 5.11
N VAL A 19 -9.69 -7.47 5.38
CA VAL A 19 -8.63 -7.09 4.42
C VAL A 19 -7.30 -7.65 4.92
N GLY A 20 -6.61 -8.39 4.06
CA GLY A 20 -5.26 -8.87 4.35
C GLY A 20 -4.22 -7.76 4.07
N ILE A 21 -3.28 -7.57 4.98
CA ILE A 21 -2.23 -6.56 4.89
C ILE A 21 -0.89 -7.28 4.67
N LEU A 22 -0.48 -7.39 3.42
CA LEU A 22 0.81 -7.94 3.01
C LEU A 22 1.89 -6.86 3.16
N ASP A 23 2.50 -6.79 4.35
CA ASP A 23 3.40 -5.70 4.70
C ASP A 23 4.47 -6.16 5.72
N THR A 24 4.98 -5.26 6.54
CA THR A 24 6.00 -5.51 7.56
C THR A 24 5.44 -5.96 8.91
N GLY A 25 4.12 -6.06 9.03
CA GLY A 25 3.38 -6.38 10.25
C GLY A 25 2.58 -5.20 10.78
N ILE A 26 1.68 -5.45 11.72
CA ILE A 26 0.82 -4.45 12.36
C ILE A 26 1.09 -4.44 13.86
N ALA A 27 1.57 -3.30 14.38
CA ALA A 27 1.81 -3.12 15.80
C ALA A 27 0.51 -3.09 16.61
N ASP A 28 0.58 -3.56 17.84
CA ASP A 28 -0.50 -3.37 18.80
C ASP A 28 -0.50 -1.92 19.30
N ASN A 29 -1.60 -1.25 19.09
CA ASN A 29 -1.82 0.12 19.55
C ASN A 29 -3.32 0.39 19.74
N PRO A 30 -3.72 1.45 20.47
CA PRO A 30 -5.11 1.71 20.77
C PRO A 30 -6.03 1.91 19.57
N TYR A 31 -5.48 2.25 18.39
CA TYR A 31 -6.26 2.52 17.20
C TYR A 31 -6.51 1.26 16.35
N LEU A 32 -5.55 0.34 16.30
CA LEU A 32 -5.60 -0.80 15.40
C LEU A 32 -5.94 -2.13 16.09
N SER A 33 -5.60 -2.29 17.37
CA SER A 33 -5.73 -3.58 18.07
C SER A 33 -7.15 -4.15 18.06
N ALA A 34 -8.17 -3.29 18.16
CA ALA A 34 -9.57 -3.73 18.12
C ALA A 34 -10.01 -4.23 16.73
N TRP A 35 -9.31 -3.85 15.67
CA TRP A 35 -9.61 -4.20 14.29
C TRP A 35 -8.80 -5.39 13.77
N LYS A 36 -7.73 -5.77 14.46
CA LYS A 36 -6.92 -6.94 14.08
C LYS A 36 -7.73 -8.22 14.23
N THR A 37 -7.60 -9.12 13.28
CA THR A 37 -8.11 -10.50 13.42
C THR A 37 -7.34 -11.24 14.51
N ALA A 38 -7.94 -12.29 15.08
CA ALA A 38 -7.27 -13.14 16.08
C ALA A 38 -6.08 -13.91 15.48
N ASP A 39 -6.21 -14.29 14.20
CA ASP A 39 -5.17 -14.98 13.46
C ASP A 39 -4.29 -13.98 12.69
N SER A 40 -3.06 -14.36 12.45
CA SER A 40 -2.08 -13.62 11.67
C SER A 40 -1.13 -14.56 10.93
N PHE A 41 -0.40 -14.04 9.96
CA PHE A 41 0.66 -14.73 9.25
C PHE A 41 1.98 -14.01 9.44
N THR A 42 3.07 -14.75 9.59
CA THR A 42 4.40 -14.15 9.61
C THR A 42 5.44 -15.09 9.01
N SER A 43 6.30 -14.54 8.16
CA SER A 43 7.48 -15.23 7.63
C SER A 43 8.72 -15.03 8.49
N TYR A 44 8.66 -14.16 9.50
CA TYR A 44 9.84 -13.75 10.27
C TYR A 44 9.61 -13.82 11.78
N PRO A 45 10.63 -14.24 12.56
CA PRO A 45 10.66 -14.03 14.00
C PRO A 45 10.56 -12.54 14.37
N ASP A 46 10.00 -12.23 15.53
CA ASP A 46 9.73 -10.86 15.97
C ASP A 46 10.94 -9.92 15.94
N GLN A 47 12.14 -10.45 16.22
CA GLN A 47 13.37 -9.68 16.17
C GLN A 47 13.73 -9.10 14.79
N TYR A 48 13.16 -9.66 13.72
CA TYR A 48 13.34 -9.21 12.34
C TYR A 48 12.16 -8.43 11.79
N LYS A 49 11.19 -8.07 12.62
CA LYS A 49 10.04 -7.25 12.21
C LYS A 49 10.26 -5.78 12.52
N ASP A 50 9.72 -4.94 11.66
CA ASP A 50 9.48 -3.52 11.91
C ASP A 50 8.06 -3.19 11.46
N PRO A 51 7.07 -3.25 12.36
CA PRO A 51 5.67 -3.08 12.01
C PRO A 51 5.28 -1.62 11.70
N SER A 52 6.22 -0.69 11.62
CA SER A 52 5.92 0.74 11.42
C SER A 52 5.19 1.01 10.10
N HIS A 53 5.66 0.43 8.99
CA HIS A 53 5.05 0.65 7.68
C HIS A 53 3.68 -0.03 7.56
N GLY A 54 3.55 -1.29 7.96
CA GLY A 54 2.26 -1.99 7.94
C GLY A 54 1.23 -1.35 8.88
N SER A 55 1.66 -0.84 10.03
CA SER A 55 0.78 -0.07 10.93
C SER A 55 0.34 1.25 10.31
N PHE A 56 1.23 1.96 9.61
CA PHE A 56 0.90 3.18 8.89
C PHE A 56 -0.14 2.92 7.80
N VAL A 57 0.06 1.91 6.97
CA VAL A 57 -0.89 1.51 5.92
C VAL A 57 -2.24 1.11 6.52
N SER A 58 -2.23 0.31 7.59
CA SER A 58 -3.44 -0.08 8.32
C SER A 58 -4.18 1.12 8.92
N GLY A 59 -3.44 2.09 9.43
CA GLY A 59 -3.99 3.34 9.94
C GLY A 59 -4.72 4.16 8.86
N ILE A 60 -4.19 4.19 7.65
CA ILE A 60 -4.86 4.85 6.51
C ILE A 60 -6.12 4.09 6.11
N ILE A 61 -6.09 2.76 6.09
CA ILE A 61 -7.27 1.95 5.75
C ILE A 61 -8.40 2.19 6.76
N GLU A 62 -8.08 2.25 8.06
CA GLU A 62 -9.08 2.41 9.11
C GLU A 62 -9.53 3.85 9.35
N TYR A 63 -8.64 4.82 9.22
CA TYR A 63 -8.85 6.19 9.63
C TYR A 63 -8.62 7.23 8.52
N GLY A 64 -8.50 6.79 7.26
CA GLY A 64 -8.21 7.71 6.15
C GLY A 64 -9.28 8.80 5.99
N ASP A 65 -10.54 8.48 6.19
CA ASP A 65 -11.63 9.45 6.13
C ASP A 65 -11.52 10.47 7.26
N GLU A 66 -11.36 10.02 8.49
CA GLU A 66 -11.23 10.87 9.67
C GLU A 66 -9.97 11.75 9.60
N LEU A 67 -8.86 11.20 9.12
CA LEU A 67 -7.61 11.96 8.91
C LEU A 67 -7.80 13.12 7.95
N ASN A 68 -8.70 12.97 6.98
CA ASN A 68 -9.01 13.99 5.98
C ASN A 68 -10.26 14.81 6.31
N GLY A 69 -10.84 14.64 7.48
CA GLY A 69 -12.04 15.35 7.93
C GLY A 69 -13.30 14.98 7.14
N LEU A 70 -13.32 13.81 6.53
CA LEU A 70 -14.44 13.27 5.80
C LEU A 70 -15.33 12.45 6.74
N SER A 71 -16.63 12.42 6.43
CA SER A 71 -17.56 11.52 7.12
C SER A 71 -17.52 10.16 6.44
N THR A 72 -17.34 9.08 7.21
CA THR A 72 -17.42 7.72 6.70
C THR A 72 -18.82 7.46 6.15
N THR A 73 -18.90 7.17 4.85
CA THR A 73 -20.19 7.06 4.16
C THR A 73 -20.67 5.63 3.96
N MET A 74 -19.80 4.63 4.14
CA MET A 74 -20.13 3.22 3.83
C MET A 74 -19.94 2.30 5.03
N LEU A 75 -18.70 1.96 5.37
CA LEU A 75 -18.38 1.08 6.50
C LEU A 75 -17.49 1.83 7.49
N PRO A 76 -17.77 1.73 8.80
CA PRO A 76 -16.98 2.44 9.80
C PRO A 76 -15.58 1.85 10.00
N GLY A 77 -15.25 0.73 9.36
CA GLY A 77 -13.94 0.07 9.42
C GLY A 77 -13.95 -1.31 8.76
N VAL A 78 -12.82 -2.00 8.82
CA VAL A 78 -12.62 -3.37 8.32
C VAL A 78 -11.78 -4.17 9.31
N HIS A 79 -11.92 -5.48 9.35
CA HIS A 79 -10.97 -6.30 10.07
C HIS A 79 -9.66 -6.41 9.30
N LEU A 80 -8.54 -6.26 10.01
CA LEU A 80 -7.19 -6.28 9.46
C LEU A 80 -6.54 -7.64 9.76
N PHE A 81 -6.28 -8.42 8.72
CA PHE A 81 -5.46 -9.61 8.86
C PHE A 81 -3.99 -9.24 8.67
N ASP A 82 -3.21 -9.38 9.72
CA ASP A 82 -1.78 -9.07 9.74
C ASP A 82 -0.97 -10.16 9.04
N ALA A 83 -0.39 -9.85 7.90
CA ALA A 83 0.50 -10.72 7.14
C ALA A 83 1.89 -10.09 6.99
N ALA A 84 2.77 -10.35 7.97
CA ALA A 84 4.14 -9.86 7.97
C ALA A 84 5.01 -10.67 7.00
N VAL A 85 5.07 -10.22 5.75
CA VAL A 85 5.78 -10.88 4.64
C VAL A 85 7.14 -10.22 4.32
N TYR A 86 7.42 -9.05 4.89
CA TYR A 86 8.62 -8.27 4.65
C TYR A 86 9.37 -7.98 5.97
N PRO A 87 10.68 -8.21 6.03
CA PRO A 87 11.45 -8.01 7.26
C PRO A 87 11.85 -6.54 7.47
N ASP A 88 12.38 -6.25 8.64
CA ASP A 88 13.17 -5.04 8.89
C ASP A 88 14.40 -5.03 7.98
N SER A 89 14.40 -4.16 6.98
CA SER A 89 15.47 -4.07 5.97
C SER A 89 16.82 -3.65 6.52
N SER A 90 16.88 -3.12 7.75
CA SER A 90 18.12 -2.81 8.45
C SER A 90 18.78 -4.05 9.04
N LYS A 91 18.02 -5.13 9.24
CA LYS A 91 18.46 -6.37 9.88
C LYS A 91 18.57 -7.54 8.91
N GLN A 92 17.72 -7.57 7.89
CA GLN A 92 17.68 -8.68 6.94
C GLN A 92 17.34 -8.19 5.53
N THR A 93 18.12 -8.63 4.55
CA THR A 93 17.80 -8.45 3.14
C THR A 93 16.83 -9.55 2.70
N ILE A 94 15.84 -9.18 1.88
CA ILE A 94 14.94 -10.12 1.22
C ILE A 94 15.11 -10.00 -0.30
N TYR A 95 15.12 -11.12 -0.99
CA TYR A 95 15.06 -11.18 -2.45
C TYR A 95 13.61 -11.22 -2.91
N VAL A 96 13.38 -10.81 -4.16
CA VAL A 96 12.02 -10.75 -4.73
C VAL A 96 11.35 -12.13 -4.73
N ASP A 97 12.10 -13.18 -5.04
CA ASP A 97 11.58 -14.55 -5.08
C ASP A 97 11.10 -15.01 -3.70
N ASP A 98 11.87 -14.70 -2.65
CA ASP A 98 11.46 -15.00 -1.28
C ASP A 98 10.20 -14.20 -0.88
N LEU A 99 10.14 -12.92 -1.26
CA LEU A 99 8.96 -12.09 -1.01
C LEU A 99 7.71 -12.65 -1.72
N VAL A 100 7.85 -13.07 -2.97
CA VAL A 100 6.75 -13.70 -3.73
C VAL A 100 6.27 -14.97 -3.02
N GLU A 101 7.20 -15.79 -2.53
CA GLU A 101 6.85 -17.03 -1.81
C GLU A 101 6.12 -16.75 -0.49
N HIS A 102 6.57 -15.74 0.26
CA HIS A 102 5.87 -15.32 1.48
C HIS A 102 4.46 -14.77 1.21
N ILE A 103 4.30 -14.00 0.12
CA ILE A 103 2.97 -13.52 -0.32
C ILE A 103 2.08 -14.71 -0.69
N ARG A 104 2.61 -15.66 -1.48
CA ARG A 104 1.89 -16.87 -1.88
C ARG A 104 1.42 -17.65 -0.66
N GLU A 105 2.31 -17.95 0.26
CA GLU A 105 2.01 -18.70 1.46
C GLU A 105 0.95 -18.02 2.34
N ALA A 106 1.06 -16.70 2.52
CA ALA A 106 0.08 -15.92 3.27
C ALA A 106 -1.33 -16.03 2.66
N VAL A 107 -1.44 -15.88 1.34
CA VAL A 107 -2.72 -15.94 0.61
C VAL A 107 -3.28 -17.36 0.59
N GLU A 108 -2.46 -18.36 0.28
CA GLU A 108 -2.90 -19.77 0.19
C GLU A 108 -3.42 -20.32 1.51
N ARG A 109 -2.79 -19.96 2.62
CA ARG A 109 -3.24 -20.36 3.96
C ARG A 109 -4.52 -19.66 4.42
N ASN A 110 -4.85 -18.53 3.77
CA ASN A 110 -5.96 -17.66 4.17
C ASN A 110 -6.92 -17.35 3.02
N ARG A 111 -7.29 -18.34 2.22
CA ARG A 111 -8.13 -18.20 1.00
C ARG A 111 -9.53 -17.61 1.25
N HIS A 112 -9.98 -17.58 2.50
CA HIS A 112 -11.23 -16.93 2.88
C HIS A 112 -11.14 -15.40 2.80
N ILE A 113 -9.94 -14.82 2.91
CA ILE A 113 -9.70 -13.39 2.74
C ILE A 113 -9.65 -13.10 1.23
N LYS A 114 -10.54 -12.23 0.75
CA LYS A 114 -10.72 -12.00 -0.69
C LYS A 114 -10.04 -10.75 -1.21
N VAL A 115 -9.69 -9.81 -0.34
CA VAL A 115 -9.02 -8.57 -0.71
C VAL A 115 -7.74 -8.43 0.10
N TRP A 116 -6.63 -8.17 -0.59
CA TRP A 116 -5.31 -8.01 -0.01
C TRP A 116 -4.69 -6.68 -0.43
N ASN A 117 -4.14 -5.94 0.52
CA ASN A 117 -3.34 -4.76 0.24
C ASN A 117 -1.87 -5.14 0.16
N LEU A 118 -1.18 -4.69 -0.90
CA LEU A 118 0.26 -4.85 -1.09
C LEU A 118 0.89 -3.48 -1.41
N SER A 119 1.31 -2.77 -0.38
CA SER A 119 1.98 -1.46 -0.50
C SER A 119 3.51 -1.58 -0.54
N LEU A 120 4.03 -2.78 -0.74
CA LEU A 120 5.44 -3.10 -0.94
C LEU A 120 5.74 -3.30 -2.43
N GLY A 121 7.02 -3.17 -2.80
CA GLY A 121 7.45 -3.42 -4.17
C GLY A 121 8.94 -3.11 -4.36
N THR A 122 9.39 -3.19 -5.61
CA THR A 122 10.77 -2.87 -5.98
C THR A 122 10.91 -1.39 -6.36
N SER A 123 12.15 -0.90 -6.40
CA SER A 123 12.45 0.42 -6.99
C SER A 123 12.72 0.36 -8.50
N ILE A 124 12.71 -0.85 -9.09
CA ILE A 124 13.03 -1.09 -10.50
C ILE A 124 11.79 -0.80 -11.33
N GLU A 125 11.96 -0.07 -12.42
CA GLU A 125 10.89 0.16 -13.38
C GLU A 125 10.53 -1.12 -14.15
N SER A 126 9.23 -1.28 -14.46
CA SER A 126 8.77 -2.32 -15.39
C SER A 126 9.31 -2.08 -16.79
N SER A 127 9.53 -3.16 -17.54
CA SER A 127 9.81 -3.10 -18.97
C SER A 127 8.63 -2.48 -19.75
N LEU A 128 8.89 -2.00 -20.97
CA LEU A 128 7.84 -1.63 -21.93
C LEU A 128 7.38 -2.83 -22.75
N ASP A 129 8.23 -3.83 -22.86
CA ASP A 129 8.02 -4.96 -23.77
C ASP A 129 7.52 -6.20 -23.03
N ASP A 130 8.05 -6.47 -21.82
CA ASP A 130 7.80 -7.69 -21.07
C ASP A 130 7.25 -7.43 -19.67
N PHE A 131 6.34 -8.29 -19.22
CA PHE A 131 5.87 -8.32 -17.85
C PHE A 131 6.96 -8.81 -16.90
N SER A 132 7.04 -8.24 -15.71
CA SER A 132 7.99 -8.70 -14.70
C SER A 132 7.59 -10.05 -14.11
N ASP A 133 8.58 -10.86 -13.72
CA ASP A 133 8.32 -12.12 -13.02
C ASP A 133 7.50 -11.89 -11.75
N PHE A 134 7.71 -10.76 -11.06
CA PHE A 134 6.93 -10.41 -9.88
C PHE A 134 5.47 -10.09 -10.24
N GLY A 135 5.22 -9.33 -11.30
CA GLY A 135 3.85 -9.05 -11.77
C GLY A 135 3.13 -10.33 -12.17
N MET A 136 3.78 -11.21 -12.95
CA MET A 136 3.22 -12.51 -13.35
C MET A 136 2.97 -13.43 -12.14
N ALA A 137 3.85 -13.42 -11.14
CA ALA A 137 3.65 -14.20 -9.93
C ALA A 137 2.43 -13.72 -9.13
N LEU A 138 2.22 -12.40 -9.02
CA LEU A 138 1.01 -11.85 -8.39
C LEU A 138 -0.27 -12.23 -9.15
N ASP A 139 -0.21 -12.27 -10.49
CA ASP A 139 -1.33 -12.71 -11.32
C ASP A 139 -1.69 -14.17 -11.04
N ASN A 140 -0.69 -15.05 -11.01
CA ASN A 140 -0.89 -16.46 -10.70
C ASN A 140 -1.45 -16.67 -9.29
N ILE A 141 -0.93 -15.99 -8.27
CA ILE A 141 -1.43 -16.07 -6.90
C ILE A 141 -2.92 -15.68 -6.84
N GLN A 142 -3.31 -14.63 -7.54
CA GLN A 142 -4.70 -14.17 -7.58
C GLN A 142 -5.61 -15.16 -8.29
N ASP A 143 -5.20 -15.72 -9.43
CA ASP A 143 -5.97 -16.70 -10.18
C ASP A 143 -6.16 -18.01 -9.40
N GLU A 144 -5.10 -18.55 -8.83
CA GLU A 144 -5.11 -19.82 -8.09
C GLU A 144 -5.95 -19.76 -6.82
N ASN A 145 -6.06 -18.59 -6.21
CA ASN A 145 -6.74 -18.42 -4.91
C ASN A 145 -8.08 -17.67 -5.00
N ASN A 146 -8.43 -17.15 -6.18
CA ASN A 146 -9.62 -16.33 -6.38
C ASN A 146 -9.69 -15.16 -5.38
N VAL A 147 -8.65 -14.35 -5.37
CA VAL A 147 -8.48 -13.16 -4.54
C VAL A 147 -8.14 -11.94 -5.39
N LEU A 148 -8.25 -10.75 -4.80
CA LEU A 148 -7.86 -9.49 -5.42
C LEU A 148 -6.73 -8.84 -4.60
N ILE A 149 -5.66 -8.43 -5.28
CA ILE A 149 -4.59 -7.65 -4.69
C ILE A 149 -4.71 -6.18 -5.13
N ILE A 150 -4.80 -5.29 -4.16
CA ILE A 150 -4.71 -3.85 -4.37
C ILE A 150 -3.23 -3.46 -4.22
N LYS A 151 -2.63 -2.98 -5.31
CA LYS A 151 -1.18 -2.77 -5.42
C LYS A 151 -0.84 -1.31 -5.63
N SER A 152 0.13 -0.79 -4.89
CA SER A 152 0.68 0.54 -5.17
C SER A 152 1.45 0.57 -6.50
N ALA A 153 1.33 1.66 -7.25
CA ALA A 153 2.11 1.87 -8.48
C ALA A 153 3.62 1.99 -8.22
N GLY A 154 4.01 2.23 -6.97
CA GLY A 154 5.36 2.46 -6.51
C GLY A 154 5.69 3.93 -6.33
N ASN A 155 6.79 4.19 -5.63
CA ASN A 155 7.31 5.52 -5.37
C ASN A 155 8.61 5.77 -6.14
N CYS A 156 8.88 7.03 -6.49
CA CYS A 156 10.16 7.47 -7.00
C CYS A 156 10.68 8.68 -6.22
N THR A 157 11.99 8.90 -6.26
CA THR A 157 12.67 10.04 -5.65
C THR A 157 13.27 11.00 -6.66
N ASN A 158 13.29 10.61 -7.94
CA ASN A 158 13.88 11.36 -9.05
C ASN A 158 12.87 12.29 -9.75
N PHE A 159 11.83 12.70 -9.07
CA PHE A 159 10.84 13.63 -9.61
C PHE A 159 11.40 15.06 -9.70
N THR A 160 10.91 15.81 -10.68
CA THR A 160 11.08 17.26 -10.78
C THR A 160 9.76 17.95 -10.42
N ARG A 161 9.81 19.28 -10.35
CA ARG A 161 8.62 20.10 -10.09
C ARG A 161 7.41 19.56 -10.84
N GLN A 162 6.39 19.14 -10.10
CA GLN A 162 5.05 18.80 -10.56
C GLN A 162 4.91 17.51 -11.40
N LEU A 163 5.98 16.93 -11.91
CA LEU A 163 5.89 15.80 -12.83
C LEU A 163 6.61 14.58 -12.30
N PRO A 164 5.90 13.46 -12.06
CA PRO A 164 6.54 12.17 -11.83
C PRO A 164 7.33 11.74 -13.07
N LYS A 165 8.48 11.12 -12.86
CA LYS A 165 9.41 10.75 -13.93
C LYS A 165 9.55 9.26 -14.17
N SER A 166 9.29 8.44 -13.17
CA SER A 166 9.51 7.01 -13.26
C SER A 166 8.20 6.31 -13.59
N ARG A 167 8.29 5.32 -14.48
CA ARG A 167 7.17 4.43 -14.79
C ARG A 167 6.92 3.48 -13.62
N ILE A 168 5.76 2.81 -13.63
CA ILE A 168 5.36 1.85 -12.61
C ILE A 168 6.50 0.89 -12.26
N ALA A 169 6.57 0.50 -11.00
CA ALA A 169 7.55 -0.47 -10.52
C ALA A 169 7.21 -1.89 -11.00
N GLN A 170 8.22 -2.76 -11.08
CA GLN A 170 7.99 -4.19 -11.18
C GLN A 170 7.04 -4.62 -10.06
N SER A 171 6.15 -5.57 -10.34
CA SER A 171 4.95 -5.93 -9.58
C SER A 171 3.70 -5.07 -9.84
N ALA A 172 3.86 -3.77 -10.14
CA ALA A 172 2.73 -2.94 -10.54
C ALA A 172 2.33 -3.11 -12.02
N ASP A 173 3.04 -3.95 -12.75
CA ASP A 173 2.67 -4.43 -14.08
C ASP A 173 1.77 -5.68 -14.06
N SER A 174 1.46 -6.22 -12.88
CA SER A 174 0.44 -7.26 -12.72
C SER A 174 -0.88 -6.86 -13.40
N VAL A 175 -1.43 -7.74 -14.21
CA VAL A 175 -2.67 -7.50 -14.96
C VAL A 175 -3.91 -7.67 -14.07
N ARG A 176 -3.83 -8.61 -13.12
CA ARG A 176 -4.93 -8.95 -12.21
C ARG A 176 -5.08 -7.98 -11.05
N SER A 177 -3.97 -7.41 -10.59
CA SER A 177 -3.99 -6.45 -9.48
C SER A 177 -4.65 -5.14 -9.90
N VAL A 178 -5.43 -4.55 -9.00
CA VAL A 178 -5.82 -3.15 -9.10
C VAL A 178 -4.65 -2.29 -8.64
N VAL A 179 -3.99 -1.65 -9.58
CA VAL A 179 -2.83 -0.80 -9.32
C VAL A 179 -3.27 0.63 -9.09
N VAL A 180 -2.84 1.20 -7.97
CA VAL A 180 -3.26 2.53 -7.50
C VAL A 180 -2.10 3.51 -7.59
N GLY A 181 -2.30 4.60 -8.35
CA GLY A 181 -1.41 5.76 -8.37
C GLY A 181 -1.84 6.81 -7.35
N SER A 182 -0.97 7.79 -7.07
CA SER A 182 -1.20 8.80 -6.06
C SER A 182 -1.50 10.18 -6.65
N LEU A 183 -2.53 10.85 -6.10
CA LEU A 183 -2.86 12.25 -6.34
C LEU A 183 -2.60 13.10 -5.09
N ALA A 184 -2.28 14.37 -5.29
CA ALA A 184 -2.20 15.35 -4.22
C ALA A 184 -3.60 15.85 -3.85
N HIS A 185 -4.00 15.73 -2.57
CA HIS A 185 -5.29 16.26 -2.09
C HIS A 185 -5.18 17.65 -1.47
N ALA A 186 -3.96 18.10 -1.19
CA ALA A 186 -3.67 19.42 -0.65
C ALA A 186 -2.38 19.96 -1.24
N LYS A 187 -2.22 21.29 -1.20
CA LYS A 187 -1.01 21.99 -1.61
C LYS A 187 -0.58 22.99 -0.56
N GLY A 188 0.55 22.71 0.08
CA GLY A 188 1.26 23.64 0.95
C GLY A 188 2.19 24.58 0.16
N PRO A 189 2.83 25.55 0.83
CA PRO A 189 3.65 26.57 0.17
C PRO A 189 4.90 26.03 -0.55
N TYR A 190 5.36 24.87 -0.19
CA TYR A 190 6.57 24.24 -0.75
C TYR A 190 6.27 23.03 -1.65
N ASP A 191 4.99 22.63 -1.73
CA ASP A 191 4.56 21.46 -2.48
C ASP A 191 4.64 21.68 -3.99
N TYR A 192 5.00 20.63 -4.71
CA TYR A 192 5.19 20.70 -6.15
C TYR A 192 3.90 20.48 -6.95
N ALA A 193 3.06 19.54 -6.51
CA ALA A 193 1.84 19.21 -7.23
C ALA A 193 0.69 20.15 -6.86
N GLU A 194 -0.11 20.51 -7.87
CA GLU A 194 -1.42 21.13 -7.64
C GLU A 194 -2.38 20.09 -7.05
N VAL A 195 -3.47 20.57 -6.43
CA VAL A 195 -4.54 19.71 -5.97
C VAL A 195 -5.11 18.92 -7.17
N ASP A 196 -5.41 17.65 -6.97
CA ASP A 196 -5.88 16.70 -7.99
C ASP A 196 -4.86 16.37 -9.10
N ALA A 197 -3.64 16.90 -9.03
CA ALA A 197 -2.55 16.49 -9.89
C ALA A 197 -1.82 15.25 -9.34
N PRO A 198 -1.10 14.48 -10.19
CA PRO A 198 -0.29 13.38 -9.72
C PRO A 198 0.71 13.79 -8.65
N SER A 199 0.76 13.06 -7.55
CA SER A 199 1.78 13.28 -6.50
C SER A 199 3.18 13.22 -7.11
N PRO A 200 4.12 14.10 -6.69
CA PRO A 200 5.46 14.15 -7.32
C PRO A 200 6.21 12.81 -7.24
N PHE A 201 5.97 12.03 -6.21
CA PHE A 201 6.63 10.75 -5.97
C PHE A 201 5.90 9.56 -6.60
N THR A 202 4.68 9.71 -7.16
CA THR A 202 3.95 8.58 -7.77
C THR A 202 4.66 8.11 -9.02
N ARG A 203 4.58 6.82 -9.29
CA ARG A 203 4.99 6.26 -10.58
C ARG A 203 3.82 6.29 -11.56
N ILE A 204 4.12 6.39 -12.84
CA ILE A 204 3.18 6.55 -13.93
C ILE A 204 3.28 5.40 -14.94
N GLY A 205 2.26 5.24 -15.78
CA GLY A 205 2.30 4.30 -16.90
C GLY A 205 3.12 4.81 -18.09
N PRO A 206 3.06 4.10 -19.21
CA PRO A 206 2.32 2.86 -19.40
C PRO A 206 3.00 1.64 -18.78
N GLY A 207 2.27 0.52 -18.69
CA GLY A 207 2.83 -0.80 -18.44
C GLY A 207 3.32 -1.48 -19.72
N PRO A 208 3.78 -2.75 -19.63
CA PRO A 208 4.23 -3.54 -20.79
C PRO A 208 3.19 -3.59 -21.89
N GLY A 209 3.64 -3.58 -23.16
CA GLY A 209 2.75 -3.58 -24.32
C GLY A 209 1.79 -2.39 -24.37
N SER A 210 2.12 -1.30 -23.69
CA SER A 210 1.28 -0.08 -23.56
C SER A 210 -0.05 -0.29 -22.83
N ILE A 211 -0.16 -1.30 -21.95
CA ILE A 211 -1.34 -1.42 -21.07
C ILE A 211 -1.48 -0.20 -20.17
N VAL A 212 -2.72 0.15 -19.88
CA VAL A 212 -3.01 1.28 -18.98
C VAL A 212 -2.72 0.86 -17.54
N LYS A 213 -1.74 1.50 -16.93
CA LYS A 213 -1.38 1.40 -15.51
C LYS A 213 -0.92 2.77 -15.03
N PRO A 214 -1.18 3.17 -13.78
CA PRO A 214 -2.04 2.49 -12.83
C PRO A 214 -3.50 2.41 -13.34
N ASP A 215 -4.29 1.48 -12.79
CA ASP A 215 -5.71 1.29 -13.17
C ASP A 215 -6.59 2.43 -12.63
N VAL A 216 -6.26 2.88 -11.41
CA VAL A 216 -6.96 3.95 -10.72
C VAL A 216 -5.96 4.85 -9.99
N VAL A 217 -6.42 6.01 -9.57
CA VAL A 217 -5.66 6.95 -8.73
C VAL A 217 -6.47 7.31 -7.50
N PHE A 218 -5.79 7.57 -6.38
CA PHE A 218 -6.41 8.06 -5.17
C PHE A 218 -5.49 9.03 -4.44
N TYR A 219 -6.01 9.74 -3.45
CA TYR A 219 -5.24 10.69 -2.68
C TYR A 219 -4.17 10.00 -1.82
N GLY A 220 -2.93 10.43 -1.94
CA GLY A 220 -1.78 9.84 -1.26
C GLY A 220 -0.72 10.86 -0.87
N GLY A 221 -1.09 12.14 -0.87
CA GLY A 221 -0.22 13.22 -0.40
C GLY A 221 0.55 13.95 -1.49
N ASN A 222 1.39 14.87 -1.06
CA ASN A 222 2.21 15.74 -1.89
C ASN A 222 3.69 15.66 -1.47
N ALA A 223 4.55 16.38 -2.14
CA ALA A 223 5.94 16.56 -1.76
C ALA A 223 6.51 17.86 -2.33
N GLY A 224 7.51 18.39 -1.65
CA GLY A 224 8.18 19.60 -2.10
C GLY A 224 9.53 19.81 -1.41
N MET A 225 10.18 20.93 -1.71
CA MET A 225 11.48 21.29 -1.14
C MET A 225 11.30 22.44 -0.15
N ASN A 226 11.59 22.19 1.11
CA ASN A 226 11.64 23.20 2.17
C ASN A 226 13.07 23.33 2.67
N ALA A 227 13.66 24.52 2.56
CA ALA A 227 15.04 24.81 2.97
C ALA A 227 16.09 23.79 2.47
N GLY A 228 15.92 23.30 1.24
CA GLY A 228 16.82 22.31 0.63
C GLY A 228 16.58 20.86 1.06
N LYS A 229 15.58 20.60 1.90
CA LYS A 229 15.17 19.26 2.33
C LYS A 229 13.88 18.87 1.64
N LEU A 230 13.86 17.63 1.11
CA LEU A 230 12.66 17.04 0.58
C LEU A 230 11.70 16.67 1.72
N GLU A 231 10.49 17.17 1.65
CA GLU A 231 9.42 16.86 2.59
C GLU A 231 8.24 16.27 1.83
N LYS A 232 7.63 15.22 2.40
CA LYS A 232 6.34 14.68 1.97
C LYS A 232 5.26 15.25 2.88
N THR A 233 4.15 15.65 2.30
CA THR A 233 3.08 16.35 3.01
C THR A 233 1.72 15.75 2.66
N GLY A 234 0.76 15.89 3.56
CA GLY A 234 -0.63 15.60 3.28
C GLY A 234 -0.95 14.11 3.11
N ILE A 235 -0.49 13.28 4.01
CA ILE A 235 -0.96 11.89 4.16
C ILE A 235 -1.88 11.82 5.36
#